data_422cc5ed6f3b2924776d67a548251013
#
_entry.id   422cc5ed6f3b2924776d67a548251013
#
_cell.length_a   1.000
_cell.length_b   1.000
_cell.length_c   1.000
_cell.angle_alpha   90.00
_cell.angle_beta   90.00
_cell.angle_gamma   90.00
#
_symmetry.space_group_name_H-M   'P 1'
#
loop_
_entity.id
_entity.type
_entity.pdbx_description
1 polymer ?
#
loop_
_entity_poly.entity_id
_entity_poly.type
_entity_poly.pdbx_seq_one_letter_code
_entity_poly.pdbx_strand_id
1 'polypeptide(L)'
;MESIVFGSAEDGDLQRDLRSDWSIDGFELNYSRSRSLVEARAAKMPYVLDGAYGGIADLEGLRAECELSKRIGYDGRTLIHPSHIKIAREAYEPDPQEIEYYTKMVEVFEEAEKNGLAAITFENKMVDYAMYKKAKVFLDR
;
A
#
# COMPACT_ATOMS: atom_id res chain seq x y z
N MET A 1 -2.84 20.11 1.63
CA MET A 1 -3.48 18.98 0.89
C MET A 1 -3.24 17.75 1.74
N GLU A 2 -4.29 16.99 2.06
CA GLU A 2 -4.21 15.88 3.02
C GLU A 2 -4.12 14.51 2.35
N SER A 3 -4.58 14.39 1.10
CA SER A 3 -4.52 13.16 0.31
C SER A 3 -4.51 13.45 -1.18
N ILE A 4 -4.08 12.45 -1.95
CA ILE A 4 -4.19 12.39 -3.40
C ILE A 4 -4.88 11.09 -3.79
N VAL A 5 -5.69 11.13 -4.85
CA VAL A 5 -6.36 9.95 -5.42
C VAL A 5 -5.85 9.73 -6.83
N PHE A 6 -5.41 8.52 -7.13
CA PHE A 6 -5.07 8.11 -8.50
C PHE A 6 -6.33 7.63 -9.24
N GLY A 7 -6.55 8.13 -10.45
CA GLY A 7 -7.73 7.81 -11.25
C GLY A 7 -7.58 6.50 -12.02
N SER A 8 -7.67 5.36 -11.35
CA SER A 8 -7.51 4.02 -11.93
C SER A 8 -8.82 3.34 -12.36
N ALA A 9 -9.95 4.03 -12.25
CA ALA A 9 -11.25 3.42 -12.56
C ALA A 9 -11.36 3.00 -14.03
N GLU A 10 -12.01 1.84 -14.26
CA GLU A 10 -12.42 1.38 -15.58
C GLU A 10 -13.26 2.46 -16.29
N ASP A 11 -13.01 2.66 -17.58
CA ASP A 11 -13.64 3.71 -18.40
C ASP A 11 -13.42 5.15 -17.89
N GLY A 12 -12.43 5.34 -17.00
CA GLY A 12 -12.08 6.64 -16.48
C GLY A 12 -11.34 7.55 -17.48
N ASP A 13 -11.19 8.82 -17.11
CA ASP A 13 -10.55 9.82 -17.96
C ASP A 13 -9.12 9.45 -18.36
N LEU A 14 -8.33 8.91 -17.41
CA LEU A 14 -6.96 8.49 -17.68
C LEU A 14 -6.90 7.38 -18.74
N GLN A 15 -7.76 6.37 -18.63
CA GLN A 15 -7.83 5.27 -19.60
C GLN A 15 -8.22 5.75 -20.99
N ARG A 16 -9.25 6.60 -21.07
CA ARG A 16 -9.67 7.22 -22.32
C ARG A 16 -8.52 8.00 -22.98
N ASP A 17 -7.78 8.79 -22.21
CA ASP A 17 -6.69 9.62 -22.73
C ASP A 17 -5.47 8.79 -23.14
N LEU A 18 -5.18 7.69 -22.42
CA LEU A 18 -4.15 6.72 -22.80
C LEU A 18 -4.58 5.79 -23.93
N ARG A 19 -5.88 5.72 -24.24
CA ARG A 19 -6.47 4.78 -25.23
C ARG A 19 -6.12 3.33 -24.91
N SER A 20 -6.13 2.97 -23.63
CA SER A 20 -5.84 1.62 -23.15
C SER A 20 -7.10 0.89 -22.75
N ASP A 21 -7.12 -0.43 -22.88
CA ASP A 21 -8.17 -1.28 -22.36
C ASP A 21 -7.86 -1.62 -20.90
N TRP A 22 -8.88 -1.58 -20.06
CA TRP A 22 -8.73 -1.91 -18.64
C TRP A 22 -8.53 -3.41 -18.42
N SER A 23 -7.68 -3.76 -17.47
CA SER A 23 -7.46 -5.15 -17.05
C SER A 23 -7.41 -5.27 -15.53
N ILE A 24 -7.86 -6.43 -15.00
CA ILE A 24 -7.89 -6.68 -13.55
C ILE A 24 -6.47 -6.77 -12.95
N ASP A 25 -5.47 -7.12 -13.73
CA ASP A 25 -4.07 -7.13 -13.30
C ASP A 25 -3.41 -5.75 -13.36
N GLY A 26 -4.10 -4.75 -13.94
CA GLY A 26 -3.69 -3.36 -13.98
C GLY A 26 -2.40 -3.10 -14.75
N PHE A 27 -2.03 -3.99 -15.67
CA PHE A 27 -0.77 -3.90 -16.42
C PHE A 27 -0.64 -2.58 -17.17
N GLU A 28 -1.71 -2.13 -17.85
CA GLU A 28 -1.76 -0.88 -18.63
C GLU A 28 -1.56 0.38 -17.77
N LEU A 29 -1.97 0.31 -16.50
CA LEU A 29 -1.85 1.42 -15.55
C LEU A 29 -0.64 1.32 -14.62
N ASN A 30 0.11 0.23 -14.66
CA ASN A 30 1.18 -0.07 -13.70
C ASN A 30 2.23 1.06 -13.62
N TYR A 31 2.68 1.57 -14.76
CA TYR A 31 3.61 2.70 -14.78
C TYR A 31 3.01 3.97 -14.17
N SER A 32 1.83 4.36 -14.62
CA SER A 32 1.16 5.60 -14.16
C SER A 32 0.83 5.52 -12.67
N ARG A 33 0.34 4.37 -12.20
CA ARG A 33 0.02 4.08 -10.79
C ARG A 33 1.28 4.16 -9.92
N SER A 34 2.35 3.49 -10.32
CA SER A 34 3.63 3.49 -9.58
C SER A 34 4.29 4.88 -9.60
N ARG A 35 4.28 5.58 -10.72
CA ARG A 35 4.84 6.92 -10.85
C ARG A 35 4.10 7.93 -9.97
N SER A 36 2.77 7.91 -9.98
CA SER A 36 1.95 8.80 -9.14
C SER A 36 2.23 8.57 -7.65
N LEU A 37 2.38 7.32 -7.22
CA LEU A 37 2.74 7.00 -5.84
C LEU A 37 4.12 7.56 -5.46
N VAL A 38 5.14 7.36 -6.31
CA VAL A 38 6.50 7.87 -6.06
C VAL A 38 6.50 9.38 -5.92
N GLU A 39 5.83 10.10 -6.82
CA GLU A 39 5.73 11.56 -6.77
C GLU A 39 4.96 12.04 -5.53
N ALA A 40 3.86 11.37 -5.17
CA ALA A 40 3.09 11.68 -3.97
C ALA A 40 3.94 11.50 -2.70
N ARG A 41 4.71 10.40 -2.59
CA ARG A 41 5.61 10.16 -1.46
C ARG A 41 6.77 11.16 -1.43
N ALA A 42 7.34 11.52 -2.57
CA ALA A 42 8.36 12.58 -2.66
C ALA A 42 7.82 13.95 -2.19
N ALA A 43 6.56 14.24 -2.51
CA ALA A 43 5.84 15.42 -2.03
C ALA A 43 5.38 15.31 -0.56
N LYS A 44 5.72 14.22 0.15
CA LYS A 44 5.32 13.96 1.55
C LYS A 44 3.81 13.98 1.77
N MET A 45 3.06 13.47 0.79
CA MET A 45 1.60 13.33 0.95
C MET A 45 1.30 12.30 2.04
N PRO A 46 0.49 12.63 3.05
CA PRO A 46 0.21 11.73 4.17
C PRO A 46 -0.57 10.50 3.74
N TYR A 47 -1.52 10.66 2.79
CA TYR A 47 -2.33 9.57 2.29
C TYR A 47 -2.36 9.57 0.76
N VAL A 48 -2.09 8.40 0.17
CA VAL A 48 -2.15 8.17 -1.28
C VAL A 48 -3.17 7.07 -1.53
N LEU A 49 -4.29 7.45 -2.16
CA LEU A 49 -5.42 6.57 -2.39
C LEU A 49 -5.48 6.16 -3.86
N ASP A 50 -5.86 4.91 -4.11
CA ASP A 50 -6.15 4.41 -5.44
C ASP A 50 -7.59 4.71 -5.86
N GLY A 51 -7.91 4.55 -7.15
CA GLY A 51 -9.21 4.82 -7.71
C GLY A 51 -10.28 3.79 -7.33
N ALA A 52 -11.51 4.11 -7.69
CA ALA A 52 -12.65 3.23 -7.44
C ALA A 52 -12.64 2.02 -8.39
N TYR A 53 -13.15 0.88 -7.89
CA TYR A 53 -13.49 -0.28 -8.69
C TYR A 53 -14.94 -0.22 -9.14
N GLY A 54 -15.20 -0.38 -10.46
CA GLY A 54 -16.51 -0.21 -11.05
C GLY A 54 -17.49 -1.36 -10.84
N GLY A 55 -16.99 -2.58 -10.62
CA GLY A 55 -17.80 -3.80 -10.48
C GLY A 55 -18.50 -3.91 -9.14
N ILE A 56 -19.70 -3.33 -8.98
CA ILE A 56 -20.43 -3.28 -7.70
C ILE A 56 -20.69 -4.68 -7.12
N ALA A 57 -21.06 -5.63 -7.95
CA ALA A 57 -21.39 -7.01 -7.53
C ALA A 57 -20.16 -7.94 -7.53
N ASP A 58 -19.06 -7.54 -8.15
CA ASP A 58 -17.84 -8.33 -8.25
C ASP A 58 -16.90 -8.03 -7.07
N LEU A 59 -17.17 -8.67 -5.94
CA LEU A 59 -16.39 -8.49 -4.72
C LEU A 59 -15.01 -9.18 -4.78
N GLU A 60 -14.85 -10.20 -5.61
CA GLU A 60 -13.56 -10.87 -5.81
C GLU A 60 -12.62 -9.99 -6.64
N GLY A 61 -13.11 -9.39 -7.72
CA GLY A 61 -12.35 -8.42 -8.49
C GLY A 61 -11.96 -7.20 -7.64
N LEU A 62 -12.87 -6.69 -6.82
CA LEU A 62 -12.56 -5.62 -5.85
C LEU A 62 -11.43 -6.03 -4.90
N ARG A 63 -11.45 -7.25 -4.36
CA ARG A 63 -10.41 -7.76 -3.46
C ARG A 63 -9.06 -7.81 -4.19
N ALA A 64 -9.01 -8.38 -5.39
CA ALA A 64 -7.80 -8.46 -6.19
C ALA A 64 -7.20 -7.08 -6.48
N GLU A 65 -8.03 -6.10 -6.84
CA GLU A 65 -7.63 -4.70 -7.06
C GLU A 65 -7.12 -4.03 -5.76
N CYS A 66 -7.74 -4.28 -4.61
CA CYS A 66 -7.27 -3.77 -3.32
C CYS A 66 -5.90 -4.36 -2.94
N GLU A 67 -5.71 -5.66 -3.14
CA GLU A 67 -4.45 -6.34 -2.85
C GLU A 67 -3.31 -5.88 -3.79
N LEU A 68 -3.61 -5.69 -5.07
CA LEU A 68 -2.66 -5.11 -6.03
C LEU A 68 -2.23 -3.72 -5.59
N SER A 69 -3.19 -2.87 -5.27
CA SER A 69 -2.99 -1.49 -4.84
C SER A 69 -2.16 -1.41 -3.54
N LYS A 70 -2.52 -2.21 -2.51
CA LYS A 70 -1.76 -2.33 -1.26
C LYS A 70 -0.31 -2.77 -1.51
N ARG A 71 -0.11 -3.78 -2.38
CA ARG A 71 1.23 -4.29 -2.73
C ARG A 71 2.10 -3.25 -3.43
N ILE A 72 1.51 -2.37 -4.24
CA ILE A 72 2.22 -1.24 -4.87
C ILE A 72 2.61 -0.20 -3.81
N GLY A 73 1.80 -0.01 -2.75
CA GLY A 73 2.09 0.87 -1.63
C GLY A 73 1.07 1.98 -1.38
N TYR A 74 -0.12 1.87 -1.96
CA TYR A 74 -1.24 2.76 -1.65
C TYR A 74 -1.78 2.51 -0.24
N ASP A 75 -2.28 3.56 0.42
CA ASP A 75 -2.80 3.50 1.79
C ASP A 75 -4.28 3.08 1.85
N GLY A 76 -4.97 3.09 0.71
CA GLY A 76 -6.39 2.76 0.58
C GLY A 76 -6.88 3.04 -0.82
N ARG A 77 -8.19 3.03 -1.00
CA ARG A 77 -8.84 3.40 -2.26
C ARG A 77 -10.17 4.10 -2.06
N THR A 78 -10.63 4.80 -3.07
CA THR A 78 -11.99 5.35 -3.10
C THR A 78 -13.01 4.26 -3.38
N LEU A 79 -14.20 4.36 -2.80
CA LEU A 79 -15.27 3.39 -2.93
C LEU A 79 -16.53 4.06 -3.49
N ILE A 80 -17.25 3.36 -4.37
CA ILE A 80 -18.48 3.85 -5.00
C ILE A 80 -19.74 3.19 -4.44
N HIS A 81 -19.60 2.12 -3.64
CA HIS A 81 -20.76 1.41 -3.10
C HIS A 81 -20.51 0.91 -1.66
N PRO A 82 -21.52 0.91 -0.77
CA PRO A 82 -21.36 0.46 0.61
C PRO A 82 -20.93 -1.01 0.77
N SER A 83 -21.31 -1.90 -0.16
CA SER A 83 -20.88 -3.31 -0.14
C SER A 83 -19.36 -3.49 -0.24
N HIS A 84 -18.65 -2.49 -0.80
CA HIS A 84 -17.20 -2.52 -0.95
C HIS A 84 -16.45 -2.25 0.36
N ILE A 85 -17.09 -1.62 1.36
CA ILE A 85 -16.43 -1.16 2.59
C ILE A 85 -15.74 -2.32 3.32
N LYS A 86 -16.46 -3.43 3.51
CA LYS A 86 -15.92 -4.58 4.23
C LYS A 86 -14.70 -5.17 3.53
N ILE A 87 -14.80 -5.39 2.22
CA ILE A 87 -13.73 -5.99 1.41
C ILE A 87 -12.49 -5.09 1.39
N ALA A 88 -12.68 -3.79 1.18
CA ALA A 88 -11.57 -2.85 1.16
C ALA A 88 -10.87 -2.78 2.55
N ARG A 89 -11.63 -2.71 3.64
CA ARG A 89 -11.05 -2.71 4.98
C ARG A 89 -10.22 -3.96 5.24
N GLU A 90 -10.77 -5.14 4.99
CA GLU A 90 -10.05 -6.42 5.16
C GLU A 90 -8.76 -6.47 4.33
N ALA A 91 -8.79 -6.00 3.08
CA ALA A 91 -7.64 -6.03 2.19
C ALA A 91 -6.51 -5.10 2.64
N TYR A 92 -6.85 -3.88 3.11
CA TYR A 92 -5.84 -2.89 3.55
C TYR A 92 -5.43 -3.06 5.01
N GLU A 93 -6.18 -3.81 5.82
CA GLU A 93 -5.83 -4.07 7.22
C GLU A 93 -4.45 -4.75 7.31
N PRO A 94 -3.59 -4.32 8.25
CA PRO A 94 -2.31 -4.98 8.47
C PRO A 94 -2.51 -6.41 8.96
N ASP A 95 -1.68 -7.35 8.48
CA ASP A 95 -1.67 -8.71 8.98
C ASP A 95 -1.20 -8.72 10.44
N PRO A 96 -1.96 -9.31 11.39
CA PRO A 96 -1.54 -9.46 12.78
C PRO A 96 -0.15 -10.11 12.95
N GLN A 97 0.22 -11.03 12.07
CA GLN A 97 1.54 -11.67 12.08
C GLN A 97 2.63 -10.68 11.67
N GLU A 98 2.37 -9.79 10.70
CA GLU A 98 3.31 -8.73 10.34
C GLU A 98 3.48 -7.72 11.47
N ILE A 99 2.39 -7.36 12.15
CA ILE A 99 2.44 -6.47 13.32
C ILE A 99 3.33 -7.08 14.40
N GLU A 100 3.11 -8.35 14.76
CA GLU A 100 3.91 -9.05 15.76
C GLU A 100 5.39 -9.14 15.35
N TYR A 101 5.66 -9.49 14.10
CA TYR A 101 7.00 -9.57 13.55
C TYR A 101 7.75 -8.24 13.64
N TYR A 102 7.13 -7.16 13.15
CA TYR A 102 7.77 -5.84 13.17
C TYR A 102 7.91 -5.28 14.60
N THR A 103 6.96 -5.55 15.48
CA THR A 103 7.07 -5.15 16.90
C THR A 103 8.30 -5.79 17.55
N LYS A 104 8.46 -7.11 17.43
CA LYS A 104 9.61 -7.83 17.98
C LYS A 104 10.92 -7.36 17.35
N MET A 105 10.94 -7.15 16.03
CA MET A 105 12.12 -6.69 15.30
C MET A 105 12.57 -5.30 15.79
N VAL A 106 11.63 -4.38 16.01
CA VAL A 106 11.90 -3.04 16.54
C VAL A 106 12.48 -3.12 17.93
N GLU A 107 11.88 -3.91 18.84
CA GLU A 107 12.38 -4.09 20.22
C GLU A 107 13.82 -4.61 20.25
N VAL A 108 14.12 -5.64 19.46
CA VAL A 108 15.48 -6.23 19.39
C VAL A 108 16.49 -5.25 18.80
N PHE A 109 16.08 -4.48 17.77
CA PHE A 109 16.94 -3.48 17.17
C PHE A 109 17.25 -2.33 18.13
N GLU A 110 16.25 -1.79 18.84
CA GLU A 110 16.42 -0.71 19.82
C GLU A 110 17.31 -1.13 20.99
N GLU A 111 17.26 -2.39 21.42
CA GLU A 111 18.16 -2.90 22.45
C GLU A 111 19.60 -3.02 21.93
N ALA A 112 19.77 -3.48 20.70
CA ALA A 112 21.09 -3.57 20.08
C ALA A 112 21.72 -2.17 19.83
N GLU A 113 20.90 -1.19 19.44
CA GLU A 113 21.35 0.19 19.25
C GLU A 113 21.89 0.81 20.56
N LYS A 114 21.25 0.55 21.72
CA LYS A 114 21.75 0.97 23.04
C LYS A 114 23.14 0.40 23.35
N ASN A 115 23.45 -0.77 22.79
CA ASN A 115 24.77 -1.44 22.92
C ASN A 115 25.72 -1.04 21.79
N GLY A 116 25.41 -0.03 20.98
CA GLY A 116 26.29 0.51 19.94
C GLY A 116 26.31 -0.30 18.63
N LEU A 117 25.39 -1.21 18.42
CA LEU A 117 25.29 -1.99 17.18
C LEU A 117 24.43 -1.26 16.15
N ALA A 118 24.91 -1.19 14.90
CA ALA A 118 24.21 -0.55 13.77
C ALA A 118 23.41 -1.54 12.91
N ALA A 119 23.57 -2.84 13.13
CA ALA A 119 22.85 -3.91 12.45
C ALA A 119 22.75 -5.13 13.36
N ILE A 120 21.70 -5.94 13.16
CA ILE A 120 21.46 -7.17 13.92
C ILE A 120 21.09 -8.31 12.97
N THR A 121 21.08 -9.52 13.49
CA THR A 121 20.41 -10.65 12.85
C THR A 121 19.10 -10.93 13.59
N PHE A 122 17.99 -10.87 12.88
CA PHE A 122 16.65 -11.19 13.39
C PHE A 122 16.01 -12.22 12.48
N GLU A 123 15.55 -13.34 13.01
CA GLU A 123 14.99 -14.47 12.26
C GLU A 123 15.79 -14.86 11.00
N ASN A 124 17.10 -15.01 11.14
CA ASN A 124 18.04 -15.33 10.07
C ASN A 124 18.16 -14.28 8.94
N LYS A 125 17.69 -13.07 9.18
CA LYS A 125 17.82 -11.94 8.25
C LYS A 125 18.64 -10.83 8.89
N MET A 126 19.50 -10.19 8.10
CA MET A 126 20.17 -8.97 8.54
C MET A 126 19.13 -7.84 8.58
N VAL A 127 19.11 -7.11 9.68
CA VAL A 127 18.27 -5.91 9.87
C VAL A 127 19.19 -4.73 10.16
N ASP A 128 19.08 -3.72 9.32
CA ASP A 128 19.76 -2.45 9.45
C ASP A 128 18.79 -1.31 9.81
N TYR A 129 19.32 -0.10 9.89
CA TYR A 129 18.53 1.09 10.22
C TYR A 129 17.44 1.42 9.19
N ALA A 130 17.61 1.07 7.91
CA ALA A 130 16.59 1.28 6.89
C ALA A 130 15.38 0.35 7.11
N MET A 131 15.65 -0.91 7.46
CA MET A 131 14.60 -1.88 7.81
C MET A 131 13.88 -1.52 9.11
N TYR A 132 14.62 -1.06 10.11
CA TYR A 132 14.05 -0.52 11.35
C TYR A 132 13.09 0.65 11.09
N LYS A 133 13.51 1.64 10.28
CA LYS A 133 12.63 2.77 9.91
C LYS A 133 11.37 2.30 9.16
N LYS A 134 11.51 1.33 8.25
CA LYS A 134 10.36 0.74 7.56
C LYS A 134 9.37 0.14 8.54
N ALA A 135 9.86 -0.63 9.52
CA ALA A 135 9.02 -1.23 10.56
C ALA A 135 8.30 -0.20 11.41
N LYS A 136 8.99 0.86 11.85
CA LYS A 136 8.36 1.99 12.59
C LYS A 136 7.23 2.62 11.79
N VAL A 137 7.46 2.95 10.51
CA VAL A 137 6.44 3.51 9.63
C VAL A 137 5.26 2.55 9.44
N PHE A 138 5.49 1.25 9.40
CA PHE A 138 4.44 0.24 9.30
C PHE A 138 3.58 0.19 10.57
N LEU A 139 4.21 0.23 11.76
CA LEU A 139 3.52 0.16 13.05
C LEU A 139 2.77 1.46 13.41
N ASP A 140 3.16 2.60 12.84
CA ASP A 140 2.54 3.90 13.07
C ASP A 140 1.29 4.15 12.17
N ARG A 141 0.93 3.21 11.29
CA ARG A 141 -0.26 3.27 10.41
C ARG A 141 -1.53 2.79 11.10
#